data_a5cd3fe113bd251991c875c77e5ceffe
#
_entry.id   a5cd3fe113bd251991c875c77e5ceffe
#
_cell.length_a   1.000
_cell.length_b   1.000
_cell.length_c   1.000
_cell.angle_alpha   90.00
_cell.angle_beta   90.00
_cell.angle_gamma   90.00
#
_symmetry.space_group_name_H-M   'P 1'
#
loop_
_entity.id
_entity.type
_entity.pdbx_description
1 polymer ?
#
loop_
_entity_poly.entity_id
_entity_poly.type
_entity_poly.pdbx_seq_one_letter_code
_entity_poly.pdbx_strand_id
1 'polypeptide(L)'
;QRLEKVYPDEAAFFWEYGVTTLLAAPFSKRINQGFIAVDDPTRYTDDPVFLFIASYAVVVELNEIKQQQSLLAATKASKYNPEDIHVNFFGGMEIISSKGTLTGEDIKADQCYLLLAYLILNHKKNSTVDTLAEIICPYDELDSPYKVVNNIVYRLRRTLSVIGLDKLVIGKNGTFQINPNFNIHTDFDRFEDACIQLK
;
A
#
# COMPACT_ATOMS: atom_id res chain seq x y z
N GLN A 1 33.73 -14.75 -8.65
CA GLN A 1 34.21 -13.34 -8.58
C GLN A 1 34.35 -12.97 -7.11
N ARG A 2 35.42 -12.29 -6.74
CA ARG A 2 35.55 -11.80 -5.36
C ARG A 2 34.65 -10.58 -5.19
N LEU A 3 33.62 -10.69 -4.34
CA LEU A 3 32.64 -9.64 -4.06
C LEU A 3 33.33 -8.31 -3.66
N GLU A 4 34.38 -8.42 -2.84
CA GLU A 4 35.27 -7.34 -2.39
C GLU A 4 35.80 -6.42 -3.49
N LYS A 5 36.03 -6.95 -4.71
CA LYS A 5 36.53 -6.17 -5.84
C LYS A 5 35.45 -5.40 -6.61
N VAL A 6 34.20 -5.82 -6.49
CA VAL A 6 33.08 -5.28 -7.26
C VAL A 6 32.15 -4.46 -6.36
N TYR A 7 31.93 -4.92 -5.14
CA TYR A 7 31.03 -4.33 -4.14
C TYR A 7 31.69 -4.36 -2.76
N PRO A 8 32.61 -3.43 -2.47
CA PRO A 8 33.37 -3.43 -1.21
C PRO A 8 32.52 -3.20 0.03
N ASP A 9 31.48 -2.37 -0.06
CA ASP A 9 30.61 -2.06 1.07
C ASP A 9 29.76 -3.28 1.47
N GLU A 10 29.23 -4.01 0.50
CA GLU A 10 28.50 -5.26 0.74
C GLU A 10 29.42 -6.36 1.29
N ALA A 11 30.65 -6.43 0.82
CA ALA A 11 31.65 -7.36 1.35
C ALA A 11 31.97 -7.05 2.81
N ALA A 12 32.13 -5.79 3.20
CA ALA A 12 32.36 -5.37 4.57
C ALA A 12 31.21 -5.77 5.49
N PHE A 13 29.97 -5.62 5.05
CA PHE A 13 28.78 -6.08 5.77
C PHE A 13 28.84 -7.58 6.07
N PHE A 14 29.12 -8.44 5.09
CA PHE A 14 29.20 -9.88 5.29
C PHE A 14 30.35 -10.28 6.25
N TRP A 15 31.47 -9.57 6.18
CA TRP A 15 32.60 -9.82 7.11
C TRP A 15 32.25 -9.48 8.57
N GLU A 16 31.46 -8.44 8.81
CA GLU A 16 30.99 -8.09 10.15
C GLU A 16 30.18 -9.23 10.78
N TYR A 17 29.46 -10.00 9.96
CA TYR A 17 28.71 -11.18 10.39
C TYR A 17 29.50 -12.50 10.30
N GLY A 18 30.80 -12.43 10.00
CA GLY A 18 31.71 -13.58 9.96
C GLY A 18 31.53 -14.47 8.71
N VAL A 19 30.81 -14.01 7.70
CA VAL A 19 30.59 -14.72 6.44
C VAL A 19 31.80 -14.55 5.53
N THR A 20 32.44 -15.65 5.13
CA THR A 20 33.66 -15.63 4.28
C THR A 20 33.38 -15.99 2.84
N THR A 21 32.35 -16.78 2.60
CA THR A 21 31.91 -17.18 1.24
C THR A 21 30.39 -17.14 1.16
N LEU A 22 29.88 -16.79 -0.01
CA LEU A 22 28.46 -16.70 -0.30
C LEU A 22 28.16 -17.38 -1.64
N LEU A 23 27.23 -18.34 -1.63
CA LEU A 23 26.66 -18.92 -2.82
C LEU A 23 25.22 -18.41 -2.97
N ALA A 24 24.92 -17.68 -4.04
CA ALA A 24 23.62 -17.05 -4.23
C ALA A 24 23.03 -17.37 -5.61
N ALA A 25 21.71 -17.56 -5.64
CA ALA A 25 20.92 -17.67 -6.86
C ALA A 25 19.86 -16.57 -6.90
N PRO A 26 19.87 -15.68 -7.89
CA PRO A 26 18.86 -14.64 -8.02
C PRO A 26 17.53 -15.21 -8.50
N PHE A 27 16.44 -14.58 -8.07
CA PHE A 27 15.14 -14.77 -8.69
C PHE A 27 14.54 -13.42 -9.09
N SER A 28 13.90 -13.38 -10.23
CA SER A 28 13.25 -12.17 -10.72
C SER A 28 12.00 -12.54 -11.49
N LYS A 29 10.86 -11.99 -11.09
CA LYS A 29 9.61 -12.04 -11.84
C LYS A 29 8.84 -10.75 -11.66
N ARG A 30 8.91 -9.88 -12.66
CA ARG A 30 8.21 -8.57 -12.79
C ARG A 30 8.22 -7.67 -11.55
N ILE A 31 7.71 -8.16 -10.40
CA ILE A 31 7.51 -7.37 -9.17
C ILE A 31 8.34 -7.94 -8.02
N ASN A 32 8.60 -9.24 -8.00
CA ASN A 32 9.38 -9.90 -6.95
C ASN A 32 10.80 -10.13 -7.47
N GLN A 33 11.74 -9.38 -6.92
CA GLN A 33 13.17 -9.53 -7.19
C GLN A 33 13.88 -9.83 -5.88
N GLY A 34 14.81 -10.76 -5.90
CA GLY A 34 15.58 -11.13 -4.73
C GLY A 34 16.59 -12.21 -5.06
N PHE A 35 17.15 -12.77 -4.04
CA PHE A 35 18.07 -13.91 -4.16
C PHE A 35 17.91 -14.86 -2.97
N ILE A 36 18.26 -16.11 -3.18
CA ILE A 36 18.46 -17.09 -2.12
C ILE A 36 19.96 -17.32 -2.02
N ALA A 37 20.48 -17.28 -0.80
CA ALA A 37 21.90 -17.46 -0.56
C ALA A 37 22.14 -18.45 0.56
N VAL A 38 23.33 -19.08 0.53
CA VAL A 38 23.87 -19.90 1.59
C VAL A 38 25.23 -19.33 1.96
N ASP A 39 25.41 -19.05 3.26
CA ASP A 39 26.63 -18.57 3.83
C ASP A 39 27.57 -19.75 4.13
N ASP A 40 28.84 -19.59 3.78
CA ASP A 40 29.91 -20.56 4.01
C ASP A 40 29.54 -22.03 3.70
N PRO A 41 29.09 -22.30 2.44
CA PRO A 41 28.65 -23.64 2.08
C PRO A 41 29.78 -24.65 2.20
N THR A 42 29.53 -25.77 2.86
CA THR A 42 30.51 -26.88 3.02
C THR A 42 30.40 -27.92 1.90
N ARG A 43 29.33 -27.89 1.11
CA ARG A 43 29.07 -28.76 -0.04
C ARG A 43 28.55 -27.95 -1.20
N TYR A 44 28.81 -28.40 -2.43
CA TYR A 44 28.35 -27.75 -3.66
C TYR A 44 28.79 -26.29 -3.78
N THR A 45 30.04 -26.02 -3.35
CA THR A 45 30.58 -24.65 -3.26
C THR A 45 30.64 -23.90 -4.59
N ASP A 46 30.67 -24.62 -5.71
CA ASP A 46 30.82 -24.04 -7.04
C ASP A 46 29.59 -24.24 -7.93
N ASP A 47 28.55 -24.94 -7.45
CA ASP A 47 27.36 -25.27 -8.24
C ASP A 47 26.09 -24.69 -7.59
N PRO A 48 25.54 -23.60 -8.13
CA PRO A 48 24.33 -22.96 -7.62
C PRO A 48 23.02 -23.64 -8.08
N VAL A 49 23.06 -24.76 -8.83
CA VAL A 49 21.88 -25.40 -9.40
C VAL A 49 20.81 -25.68 -8.34
N PHE A 50 21.21 -26.16 -7.17
CA PHE A 50 20.27 -26.43 -6.09
C PHE A 50 19.57 -25.15 -5.61
N LEU A 51 20.30 -24.04 -5.53
CA LEU A 51 19.72 -22.75 -5.16
C LEU A 51 18.80 -22.19 -6.24
N PHE A 52 19.08 -22.44 -7.51
CA PHE A 52 18.16 -22.09 -8.60
C PHE A 52 16.84 -22.86 -8.51
N ILE A 53 16.89 -24.16 -8.17
CA ILE A 53 15.68 -24.96 -7.95
C ILE A 53 14.90 -24.39 -6.74
N ALA A 54 15.59 -24.08 -5.65
CA ALA A 54 14.97 -23.48 -4.47
C ALA A 54 14.38 -22.09 -4.78
N SER A 55 15.09 -21.27 -5.54
CA SER A 55 14.61 -19.94 -5.94
C SER A 55 13.35 -20.03 -6.82
N TYR A 56 13.27 -21.03 -7.69
CA TYR A 56 12.06 -21.29 -8.47
C TYR A 56 10.88 -21.68 -7.58
N ALA A 57 11.08 -22.56 -6.59
CA ALA A 57 10.06 -22.96 -5.64
C ALA A 57 9.51 -21.75 -4.86
N VAL A 58 10.40 -20.85 -4.39
CA VAL A 58 9.99 -19.60 -3.72
C VAL A 58 9.15 -18.71 -4.64
N VAL A 59 9.53 -18.57 -5.92
CA VAL A 59 8.75 -17.80 -6.89
C VAL A 59 7.35 -18.38 -7.12
N VAL A 60 7.24 -19.71 -7.19
CA VAL A 60 5.94 -20.40 -7.33
C VAL A 60 5.07 -20.10 -6.11
N GLU A 61 5.60 -20.30 -4.90
CA GLU A 61 4.87 -20.06 -3.65
C GLU A 61 4.41 -18.62 -3.51
N LEU A 62 5.28 -17.63 -3.78
CA LEU A 62 4.92 -16.22 -3.77
C LEU A 62 3.80 -15.87 -4.77
N ASN A 63 3.77 -16.54 -5.93
CA ASN A 63 2.68 -16.35 -6.87
C ASN A 63 1.37 -16.97 -6.38
N GLU A 64 1.42 -18.16 -5.76
CA GLU A 64 0.23 -18.80 -5.20
C GLU A 64 -0.37 -17.97 -4.07
N ILE A 65 0.44 -17.47 -3.14
CA ILE A 65 0.02 -16.56 -2.07
C ILE A 65 -0.67 -15.33 -2.67
N LYS A 66 -0.07 -14.72 -3.69
CA LYS A 66 -0.62 -13.52 -4.34
C LYS A 66 -1.93 -13.81 -5.07
N GLN A 67 -2.07 -14.98 -5.72
CA GLN A 67 -3.32 -15.40 -6.34
C GLN A 67 -4.41 -15.66 -5.30
N GLN A 68 -4.08 -16.32 -4.18
CA GLN A 68 -5.02 -16.53 -3.08
C GLN A 68 -5.49 -15.21 -2.47
N GLN A 69 -4.59 -14.26 -2.24
CA GLN A 69 -4.94 -12.91 -1.77
C GLN A 69 -5.88 -12.19 -2.75
N SER A 70 -5.59 -12.27 -4.04
CA SER A 70 -6.44 -11.67 -5.08
C SER A 70 -7.83 -12.31 -5.15
N LEU A 71 -7.92 -13.63 -4.99
CA LEU A 71 -9.19 -14.37 -4.95
C LEU A 71 -9.99 -14.01 -3.68
N LEU A 72 -9.32 -13.91 -2.53
CA LEU A 72 -9.96 -13.48 -1.28
C LEU A 72 -10.49 -12.05 -1.38
N ALA A 73 -9.72 -11.14 -1.97
CA ALA A 73 -10.15 -9.77 -2.22
C ALA A 73 -11.36 -9.72 -3.16
N ALA A 74 -11.36 -10.48 -4.27
CA ALA A 74 -12.48 -10.58 -5.19
C ALA A 74 -13.74 -11.18 -4.52
N THR A 75 -13.57 -12.18 -3.66
CA THR A 75 -14.66 -12.79 -2.90
C THR A 75 -15.25 -11.84 -1.88
N LYS A 76 -14.43 -11.07 -1.19
CA LYS A 76 -14.88 -9.98 -0.29
C LYS A 76 -15.66 -8.93 -1.07
N ALA A 77 -15.12 -8.46 -2.19
CA ALA A 77 -15.75 -7.44 -3.03
C ALA A 77 -17.14 -7.87 -3.55
N SER A 78 -17.32 -9.15 -3.88
CA SER A 78 -18.62 -9.64 -4.41
C SER A 78 -19.75 -9.72 -3.36
N LYS A 79 -19.43 -9.58 -2.07
CA LYS A 79 -20.43 -9.59 -0.98
C LYS A 79 -21.05 -8.22 -0.72
N TYR A 80 -20.49 -7.16 -1.25
CA TYR A 80 -20.92 -5.81 -0.95
C TYR A 80 -21.78 -5.24 -2.08
N ASN A 81 -22.78 -4.42 -1.71
CA ASN A 81 -23.51 -3.63 -2.69
C ASN A 81 -22.55 -2.68 -3.41
N PRO A 82 -22.82 -2.32 -4.69
CA PRO A 82 -21.98 -1.39 -5.44
C PRO A 82 -21.76 -0.02 -4.76
N GLU A 83 -22.68 0.38 -3.89
CA GLU A 83 -22.66 1.65 -3.17
C GLU A 83 -22.01 1.54 -1.78
N ASP A 84 -21.79 0.32 -1.27
CA ASP A 84 -21.18 0.10 0.04
C ASP A 84 -19.66 0.07 -0.09
N ILE A 85 -18.99 0.87 0.73
CA ILE A 85 -17.54 0.95 0.83
C ILE A 85 -17.14 0.65 2.26
N HIS A 86 -16.28 -0.34 2.43
CA HIS A 86 -15.73 -0.69 3.74
C HIS A 86 -14.29 -0.19 3.84
N VAL A 87 -13.99 0.52 4.91
CA VAL A 87 -12.65 1.06 5.16
C VAL A 87 -12.17 0.61 6.53
N ASN A 88 -11.07 -0.11 6.54
CA ASN A 88 -10.37 -0.51 7.74
C ASN A 88 -9.18 0.44 7.94
N PHE A 89 -9.06 1.03 9.11
CA PHE A 89 -7.92 1.85 9.53
C PHE A 89 -7.00 1.11 10.49
N PHE A 90 -7.56 0.23 11.31
CA PHE A 90 -6.79 -0.54 12.29
C PHE A 90 -5.99 -1.65 11.61
N GLY A 91 -4.66 -1.62 11.79
CA GLY A 91 -3.75 -2.54 11.12
C GLY A 91 -3.27 -2.11 9.73
N GLY A 92 -3.57 -0.87 9.33
CA GLY A 92 -3.25 -0.29 8.02
C GLY A 92 -4.50 -0.01 7.20
N MET A 93 -4.47 1.07 6.41
CA MET A 93 -5.65 1.45 5.63
C MET A 93 -5.92 0.44 4.50
N GLU A 94 -7.13 -0.10 4.50
CA GLU A 94 -7.67 -0.97 3.44
C GLU A 94 -9.04 -0.46 3.02
N ILE A 95 -9.27 -0.25 1.73
CA ILE A 95 -10.53 0.19 1.16
C ILE A 95 -11.09 -0.92 0.28
N ILE A 96 -12.28 -1.39 0.61
CA ILE A 96 -12.93 -2.50 -0.06
C ILE A 96 -14.19 -1.97 -0.75
N SER A 97 -14.29 -2.21 -2.06
CA SER A 97 -15.45 -1.92 -2.88
C SER A 97 -15.97 -3.18 -3.58
N SER A 98 -17.09 -3.08 -4.27
CA SER A 98 -17.62 -4.16 -5.11
C SER A 98 -16.69 -4.52 -6.29
N LYS A 99 -15.72 -3.67 -6.66
CA LYS A 99 -14.81 -3.86 -7.79
C LYS A 99 -13.38 -4.23 -7.39
N GLY A 100 -13.06 -4.22 -6.11
CA GLY A 100 -11.73 -4.60 -5.62
C GLY A 100 -11.37 -3.98 -4.29
N THR A 101 -10.12 -4.19 -3.91
CA THR A 101 -9.52 -3.69 -2.68
C THR A 101 -8.31 -2.85 -3.00
N LEU A 102 -8.14 -1.74 -2.27
CA LEU A 102 -6.99 -0.85 -2.31
C LEU A 102 -6.39 -0.77 -0.90
N THR A 103 -5.09 -0.96 -0.79
CA THR A 103 -4.36 -0.84 0.48
C THR A 103 -3.63 0.50 0.57
N GLY A 104 -3.19 0.87 1.78
CA GLY A 104 -2.38 2.07 1.99
C GLY A 104 -1.09 2.08 1.16
N GLU A 105 -0.51 0.91 0.89
CA GLU A 105 0.70 0.75 0.08
C GLU A 105 0.46 1.07 -1.41
N ASP A 106 -0.76 0.90 -1.90
CA ASP A 106 -1.13 1.25 -3.27
C ASP A 106 -1.23 2.75 -3.47
N ILE A 107 -1.41 3.51 -2.37
CA ILE A 107 -1.49 4.97 -2.35
C ILE A 107 -0.08 5.53 -2.17
N LYS A 108 0.69 5.59 -3.25
CA LYS A 108 2.13 5.93 -3.26
C LYS A 108 2.51 7.32 -2.73
N ALA A 109 1.54 8.21 -2.49
CA ALA A 109 1.80 9.59 -2.08
C ALA A 109 1.18 9.85 -0.71
N ASP A 110 1.99 10.20 0.27
CA ASP A 110 1.56 10.50 1.64
C ASP A 110 0.45 11.54 1.70
N GLN A 111 0.54 12.58 0.88
CA GLN A 111 -0.51 13.60 0.78
C GLN A 111 -1.86 13.04 0.29
N CYS A 112 -1.86 12.09 -0.65
CA CYS A 112 -3.09 11.43 -1.09
C CYS A 112 -3.66 10.55 0.02
N TYR A 113 -2.78 9.85 0.76
CA TYR A 113 -3.16 9.03 1.90
C TYR A 113 -3.80 9.88 3.01
N LEU A 114 -3.14 10.96 3.42
CA LEU A 114 -3.62 11.87 4.46
C LEU A 114 -4.96 12.51 4.08
N LEU A 115 -5.06 13.01 2.84
CA LEU A 115 -6.30 13.60 2.33
C LEU A 115 -7.45 12.61 2.36
N LEU A 116 -7.23 11.37 1.88
CA LEU A 116 -8.26 10.34 1.83
C LEU A 116 -8.68 9.91 3.22
N ALA A 117 -7.72 9.64 4.11
CA ALA A 117 -7.98 9.27 5.50
C ALA A 117 -8.81 10.34 6.21
N TYR A 118 -8.42 11.60 6.06
CA TYR A 118 -9.16 12.72 6.66
C TYR A 118 -10.60 12.82 6.12
N LEU A 119 -10.78 12.75 4.80
CA LEU A 119 -12.10 12.83 4.20
C LEU A 119 -13.00 11.67 4.60
N ILE A 120 -12.47 10.45 4.72
CA ILE A 120 -13.24 9.29 5.16
C ILE A 120 -13.61 9.40 6.63
N LEU A 121 -12.69 9.76 7.52
CA LEU A 121 -12.98 9.96 8.95
C LEU A 121 -13.98 11.09 9.18
N ASN A 122 -14.05 12.05 8.26
CA ASN A 122 -15.01 13.15 8.28
C ASN A 122 -16.08 13.03 7.18
N HIS A 123 -16.44 11.81 6.74
CA HIS A 123 -17.31 11.58 5.60
C HIS A 123 -18.71 12.23 5.71
N LYS A 124 -19.15 12.56 6.92
CA LYS A 124 -20.41 13.25 7.19
C LYS A 124 -20.33 14.78 7.08
N LYS A 125 -19.15 15.36 6.78
CA LYS A 125 -18.90 16.80 6.77
C LYS A 125 -18.23 17.25 5.46
N ASN A 126 -18.46 18.52 5.13
CA ASN A 126 -17.73 19.20 4.06
C ASN A 126 -16.43 19.79 4.64
N SER A 127 -15.34 19.70 3.89
CA SER A 127 -14.04 20.25 4.26
C SER A 127 -13.65 21.35 3.29
N THR A 128 -13.20 22.50 3.79
CA THR A 128 -12.75 23.61 2.96
C THR A 128 -11.35 23.31 2.39
N VAL A 129 -11.01 23.98 1.30
CA VAL A 129 -9.66 23.90 0.72
C VAL A 129 -8.58 24.25 1.72
N ASP A 130 -8.80 25.29 2.54
CA ASP A 130 -7.82 25.76 3.52
C ASP A 130 -7.56 24.69 4.60
N THR A 131 -8.64 24.10 5.13
CA THR A 131 -8.53 23.00 6.09
C THR A 131 -7.76 21.81 5.50
N LEU A 132 -8.04 21.46 4.24
CA LEU A 132 -7.36 20.35 3.58
C LEU A 132 -5.90 20.67 3.29
N ALA A 133 -5.59 21.90 2.91
CA ALA A 133 -4.22 22.36 2.68
C ALA A 133 -3.37 22.29 3.94
N GLU A 134 -3.93 22.72 5.09
CA GLU A 134 -3.27 22.59 6.40
C GLU A 134 -2.93 21.15 6.76
N ILE A 135 -3.81 20.19 6.43
CA ILE A 135 -3.58 18.78 6.75
C ILE A 135 -2.51 18.15 5.88
N ILE A 136 -2.49 18.47 4.58
CA ILE A 136 -1.57 17.86 3.63
C ILE A 136 -0.23 18.55 3.52
N CYS A 137 -0.15 19.83 3.91
CA CYS A 137 1.07 20.65 3.90
C CYS A 137 1.15 21.56 5.13
N PRO A 138 1.26 20.99 6.36
CA PRO A 138 1.10 21.75 7.61
C PRO A 138 2.19 22.80 7.88
N TYR A 139 3.31 22.74 7.13
CA TYR A 139 4.46 23.62 7.36
C TYR A 139 4.78 24.50 6.14
N ASP A 140 4.03 24.39 5.07
CA ASP A 140 4.31 25.10 3.83
C ASP A 140 3.39 26.33 3.70
N GLU A 141 3.98 27.50 3.45
CA GLU A 141 3.24 28.64 2.93
C GLU A 141 2.92 28.40 1.47
N LEU A 142 1.68 28.07 1.19
CA LEU A 142 1.22 27.74 -0.17
C LEU A 142 0.77 29.01 -0.92
N ASP A 143 1.41 29.33 -2.02
CA ASP A 143 0.98 30.42 -2.93
C ASP A 143 -0.46 30.22 -3.43
N SER A 144 -0.90 28.97 -3.57
CA SER A 144 -2.24 28.62 -4.02
C SER A 144 -2.73 27.30 -3.44
N PRO A 145 -3.30 27.29 -2.23
CA PRO A 145 -3.88 26.12 -1.58
C PRO A 145 -4.86 25.36 -2.49
N TYR A 146 -5.68 26.11 -3.22
CA TYR A 146 -6.67 25.55 -4.14
C TYR A 146 -6.04 24.69 -5.25
N LYS A 147 -4.94 25.14 -5.86
CA LYS A 147 -4.26 24.36 -6.91
C LYS A 147 -3.63 23.09 -6.35
N VAL A 148 -3.01 23.18 -5.18
CA VAL A 148 -2.36 22.04 -4.51
C VAL A 148 -3.41 20.98 -4.16
N VAL A 149 -4.48 21.35 -3.48
CA VAL A 149 -5.55 20.42 -3.10
C VAL A 149 -6.20 19.77 -4.33
N ASN A 150 -6.50 20.54 -5.38
CA ASN A 150 -7.08 20.00 -6.61
C ASN A 150 -6.15 18.98 -7.29
N ASN A 151 -4.85 19.23 -7.33
CA ASN A 151 -3.88 18.31 -7.91
C ASN A 151 -3.84 16.99 -7.13
N ILE A 152 -3.88 17.06 -5.80
CA ILE A 152 -3.89 15.87 -4.95
C ILE A 152 -5.21 15.11 -5.10
N VAL A 153 -6.36 15.80 -5.12
CA VAL A 153 -7.67 15.18 -5.39
C VAL A 153 -7.70 14.51 -6.76
N TYR A 154 -7.13 15.15 -7.80
CA TYR A 154 -7.03 14.53 -9.12
C TYR A 154 -6.22 13.22 -9.09
N ARG A 155 -5.04 13.23 -8.46
CA ARG A 155 -4.21 12.04 -8.29
C ARG A 155 -4.93 10.96 -7.51
N LEU A 156 -5.58 11.33 -6.41
CA LEU A 156 -6.36 10.43 -5.56
C LEU A 156 -7.50 9.76 -6.35
N ARG A 157 -8.29 10.52 -7.11
CA ARG A 157 -9.35 9.96 -7.97
C ARG A 157 -8.81 8.95 -8.97
N ARG A 158 -7.63 9.22 -9.55
CA ARG A 158 -6.97 8.29 -10.46
C ARG A 158 -6.57 6.98 -9.76
N THR A 159 -6.07 7.05 -8.54
CA THR A 159 -5.76 5.85 -7.74
C THR A 159 -7.04 5.08 -7.40
N LEU A 160 -8.08 5.77 -6.93
CA LEU A 160 -9.36 5.17 -6.58
C LEU A 160 -10.11 4.57 -7.80
N SER A 161 -9.83 5.04 -9.02
CA SER A 161 -10.45 4.50 -10.24
C SER A 161 -10.14 3.03 -10.48
N VAL A 162 -9.03 2.52 -9.95
CA VAL A 162 -8.62 1.11 -10.04
C VAL A 162 -9.67 0.18 -9.42
N ILE A 163 -10.31 0.65 -8.35
CA ILE A 163 -11.38 -0.09 -7.66
C ILE A 163 -12.76 0.53 -7.93
N GLY A 164 -12.89 1.33 -8.98
CA GLY A 164 -14.15 1.92 -9.45
C GLY A 164 -14.70 3.04 -8.57
N LEU A 165 -13.85 3.68 -7.76
CA LEU A 165 -14.23 4.76 -6.83
C LEU A 165 -13.72 6.14 -7.27
N ASP A 166 -13.59 6.38 -8.58
CA ASP A 166 -13.18 7.68 -9.15
C ASP A 166 -14.08 8.86 -8.72
N LYS A 167 -15.34 8.58 -8.39
CA LYS A 167 -16.33 9.56 -7.93
C LYS A 167 -16.51 9.62 -6.41
N LEU A 168 -15.68 8.91 -5.64
CA LEU A 168 -15.78 8.89 -4.19
C LEU A 168 -15.59 10.27 -3.57
N VAL A 169 -14.63 11.04 -4.06
CA VAL A 169 -14.37 12.40 -3.59
C VAL A 169 -14.98 13.39 -4.57
N ILE A 170 -15.92 14.20 -4.09
CA ILE A 170 -16.53 15.28 -4.87
C ILE A 170 -16.14 16.64 -4.32
N GLY A 171 -16.06 17.65 -5.20
CA GLY A 171 -15.75 19.03 -4.84
C GLY A 171 -16.78 19.99 -5.45
N LYS A 172 -17.22 20.97 -4.66
CA LYS A 172 -18.12 22.03 -5.08
C LYS A 172 -17.83 23.31 -4.30
N ASN A 173 -17.73 24.44 -5.01
CA ASN A 173 -17.59 25.76 -4.39
C ASN A 173 -16.44 25.88 -3.37
N GLY A 174 -15.25 25.32 -3.67
CA GLY A 174 -14.10 25.38 -2.78
C GLY A 174 -14.16 24.44 -1.57
N THR A 175 -15.09 23.51 -1.56
CA THR A 175 -15.18 22.46 -0.55
C THR A 175 -15.08 21.08 -1.17
N PHE A 176 -14.59 20.12 -0.40
CA PHE A 176 -14.51 18.71 -0.78
C PHE A 176 -15.20 17.85 0.28
N GLN A 177 -15.79 16.77 -0.17
CA GLN A 177 -16.44 15.79 0.70
C GLN A 177 -16.43 14.40 0.06
N ILE A 178 -16.73 13.39 0.86
CA ILE A 178 -17.10 12.08 0.34
C ILE A 178 -18.48 12.18 -0.33
N ASN A 179 -18.62 11.57 -1.48
CA ASN A 179 -19.86 11.56 -2.22
C ASN A 179 -20.95 10.80 -1.43
N PRO A 180 -22.08 11.48 -1.08
CA PRO A 180 -23.13 10.88 -0.26
C PRO A 180 -23.88 9.71 -0.93
N ASN A 181 -23.64 9.46 -2.21
CA ASN A 181 -24.19 8.28 -2.89
C ASN A 181 -23.48 6.99 -2.50
N PHE A 182 -22.38 7.06 -1.77
CA PHE A 182 -21.69 5.89 -1.23
C PHE A 182 -21.95 5.75 0.27
N ASN A 183 -22.24 4.53 0.68
CA ASN A 183 -22.36 4.18 2.09
C ASN A 183 -20.98 3.81 2.64
N ILE A 184 -20.42 4.66 3.47
CA ILE A 184 -19.11 4.42 4.09
C ILE A 184 -19.29 3.68 5.41
N HIS A 185 -18.63 2.55 5.55
CA HIS A 185 -18.56 1.77 6.78
C HIS A 185 -17.10 1.67 7.22
N THR A 186 -16.76 2.28 8.36
CA THR A 186 -15.40 2.22 8.89
C THR A 186 -15.32 1.35 10.15
N ASP A 187 -14.15 0.77 10.41
CA ASP A 187 -13.85 0.13 11.69
C ASP A 187 -13.74 1.18 12.81
N PHE A 188 -13.40 2.42 12.47
CA PHE A 188 -13.38 3.55 13.39
C PHE A 188 -14.79 3.92 13.88
N ASP A 189 -15.78 4.05 12.98
CA ASP A 189 -17.18 4.32 13.38
C ASP A 189 -17.70 3.22 14.31
N ARG A 190 -17.41 1.95 14.01
CA ARG A 190 -17.80 0.81 14.87
C ARG A 190 -17.14 0.84 16.23
N PHE A 191 -15.88 1.28 16.31
CA PHE A 191 -15.18 1.47 17.57
C PHE A 191 -15.80 2.63 18.39
N GLU A 192 -16.10 3.76 17.74
CA GLU A 192 -16.78 4.90 18.38
C GLU A 192 -18.14 4.48 18.96
N ASP A 193 -18.96 3.80 18.17
CA ASP A 193 -20.27 3.30 18.60
C ASP A 193 -20.15 2.35 19.79
N ALA A 194 -19.16 1.44 19.78
CA ALA A 194 -18.92 0.56 20.92
C ALA A 194 -18.50 1.31 22.18
N CYS A 195 -17.68 2.35 22.06
CA CYS A 195 -17.30 3.21 23.19
C CYS A 195 -18.49 3.99 23.77
N ILE A 196 -19.45 4.40 22.95
CA ILE A 196 -20.66 5.10 23.40
C ILE A 196 -21.58 4.15 24.15
N GLN A 197 -21.70 2.89 23.73
CA GLN A 197 -22.54 1.88 24.38
C GLN A 197 -22.01 1.42 25.76
N LEU A 198 -20.73 1.66 26.04
CA LEU A 198 -20.09 1.32 27.31
C LEU A 198 -20.22 2.42 28.39
N LYS A 199 -20.81 3.57 28.06
CA LYS A 199 -21.09 4.69 28.99
C LYS A 199 -22.52 4.62 29.53
#